data_d4517766679be490ce3a3a588b0fd331
#
_entry.id   d4517766679be490ce3a3a588b0fd331
#
_cell.length_a   1.000
_cell.length_b   1.000
_cell.length_c   1.000
_cell.angle_alpha   90.00
_cell.angle_beta   90.00
_cell.angle_gamma   90.00
#
_symmetry.space_group_name_H-M   'P 1'
#
loop_
_entity.id
_entity.type
_entity.pdbx_description
1 polymer ?
#
loop_
_entity_poly.entity_id
_entity_poly.type
_entity_poly.pdbx_seq_one_letter_code
_entity_poly.pdbx_strand_id
1 'polypeptide(L)'
;MGSNRLILDNKNCPQILKANTIVIKVGSSILVDPIKNTLKQDWLNSFLDEIAVLKKNNKKIIIVSSGSIALGKSVLKLTSKKLKLDESQASAAIGQIKLAQSYDLILKKYNINTAQVLLTSDDSQNR
;
A
#
# COMPACT_ATOMS: atom_id res chain seq x y z
N MET A 1 8.88 -7.74 23.36
CA MET A 1 8.20 -7.63 22.06
C MET A 1 9.08 -6.80 21.15
N GLY A 2 9.78 -7.45 20.24
CA GLY A 2 10.74 -6.80 19.36
C GLY A 2 10.01 -5.93 18.35
N SER A 3 10.18 -4.63 18.42
CA SER A 3 9.88 -3.76 17.30
C SER A 3 10.88 -4.11 16.20
N ASN A 4 10.42 -4.80 15.16
CA ASN A 4 11.14 -4.86 13.89
C ASN A 4 11.13 -3.45 13.28
N ARG A 5 11.89 -2.53 13.88
CA ARG A 5 12.28 -1.32 13.22
C ARG A 5 13.05 -1.74 11.97
N LEU A 6 12.58 -1.37 10.80
CA LEU A 6 13.40 -1.27 9.62
C LEU A 6 14.50 -0.24 9.95
N ILE A 7 15.53 -0.69 10.65
CA ILE A 7 16.74 0.08 10.86
C ILE A 7 17.34 0.15 9.46
N LEU A 8 17.15 1.28 8.79
CA LEU A 8 17.97 1.65 7.64
C LEU A 8 19.39 1.82 8.17
N ASP A 9 20.04 0.69 8.40
CA ASP A 9 21.39 0.66 8.88
C ASP A 9 22.28 1.25 7.77
N ASN A 10 23.06 2.26 8.12
CA ASN A 10 23.98 2.97 7.21
C ASN A 10 24.87 2.02 6.40
N LYS A 11 25.03 0.77 6.86
CA LYS A 11 25.87 -0.26 6.22
C LYS A 11 25.17 -1.01 5.08
N ASN A 12 23.82 -1.11 5.10
CA ASN A 12 23.11 -2.02 4.19
C ASN A 12 22.54 -1.35 2.94
N CYS A 13 22.21 -0.04 2.97
CA CYS A 13 21.65 0.66 1.82
C CYS A 13 21.97 2.16 1.82
N PRO A 14 23.22 2.57 1.61
CA PRO A 14 23.62 3.98 1.64
C PRO A 14 22.92 4.80 0.55
N GLN A 15 22.49 4.18 -0.56
CA GLN A 15 21.75 4.86 -1.63
C GLN A 15 20.36 5.32 -1.17
N ILE A 16 19.66 4.52 -0.36
CA ILE A 16 18.33 4.88 0.17
C ILE A 16 18.42 6.07 1.11
N LEU A 17 19.47 6.13 1.92
CA LEU A 17 19.68 7.25 2.85
C LEU A 17 19.93 8.57 2.11
N LYS A 18 20.63 8.52 0.98
CA LYS A 18 20.93 9.69 0.14
C LYS A 18 19.76 10.08 -0.76
N ALA A 19 18.85 9.15 -1.06
CA ALA A 19 17.73 9.42 -1.94
C ALA A 19 16.76 10.45 -1.35
N ASN A 20 16.33 11.41 -2.15
CA ASN A 20 15.29 12.37 -1.78
C ASN A 20 13.88 11.80 -2.00
N THR A 21 13.73 10.92 -3.00
CA THR A 21 12.47 10.25 -3.33
C THR A 21 12.66 8.75 -3.21
N ILE A 22 11.77 8.10 -2.50
CA ILE A 22 11.77 6.65 -2.28
C ILE A 22 10.46 6.08 -2.83
N VAL A 23 10.56 5.09 -3.71
CA VAL A 23 9.43 4.33 -4.23
C VAL A 23 9.39 2.98 -3.54
N ILE A 24 8.27 2.67 -2.91
CA ILE A 24 8.08 1.42 -2.16
C ILE A 24 6.95 0.61 -2.78
N LYS A 25 7.27 -0.58 -3.24
CA LYS A 25 6.27 -1.52 -3.76
C LYS A 25 5.77 -2.43 -2.64
N VAL A 26 4.46 -2.46 -2.46
CA VAL A 26 3.78 -3.32 -1.48
C VAL A 26 2.91 -4.34 -2.21
N GLY A 27 3.28 -5.61 -2.12
CA GLY A 27 2.55 -6.71 -2.73
C GLY A 27 1.28 -7.08 -1.95
N SER A 28 0.29 -7.64 -2.65
CA SER A 28 -1.00 -8.03 -2.05
C SER A 28 -0.85 -9.05 -0.91
N SER A 29 0.04 -10.02 -1.04
CA SER A 29 0.26 -11.07 -0.03
C SER A 29 0.81 -10.54 1.31
N ILE A 30 1.50 -9.41 1.26
CA ILE A 30 2.00 -8.74 2.47
C ILE A 30 0.87 -7.94 3.12
N LEU A 31 0.06 -7.27 2.32
CA LEU A 31 -0.93 -6.30 2.75
C LEU A 31 -2.28 -6.93 3.13
N VAL A 32 -2.68 -8.01 2.44
CA VAL A 32 -3.99 -8.63 2.59
C VAL A 32 -3.85 -10.06 3.10
N ASP A 33 -4.70 -10.42 4.05
CA ASP A 33 -4.84 -11.80 4.49
C ASP A 33 -5.48 -12.62 3.37
N PRO A 34 -4.83 -13.69 2.87
CA PRO A 34 -5.32 -14.43 1.70
C PRO A 34 -6.56 -15.27 1.99
N ILE A 35 -6.87 -15.55 3.27
CA ILE A 35 -8.02 -16.36 3.68
C ILE A 35 -9.23 -15.45 3.91
N LYS A 36 -9.03 -14.38 4.69
CA LYS A 36 -10.09 -13.45 5.10
C LYS A 36 -10.34 -12.36 4.05
N ASN A 37 -9.42 -12.14 3.12
CA ASN A 37 -9.42 -11.01 2.18
C ASN A 37 -9.58 -9.65 2.90
N THR A 38 -8.96 -9.51 4.06
CA THR A 38 -8.96 -8.28 4.86
C THR A 38 -7.56 -7.71 4.96
N LEU A 39 -7.45 -6.41 5.20
CA LEU A 39 -6.15 -5.78 5.46
C LEU A 39 -5.50 -6.36 6.72
N LYS A 40 -4.22 -6.63 6.65
CA LYS A 40 -3.37 -6.94 7.80
C LYS A 40 -3.07 -5.64 8.53
N GLN A 41 -4.01 -5.23 9.39
CA GLN A 41 -4.03 -3.90 10.01
C GLN A 41 -2.77 -3.59 10.82
N ASP A 42 -2.28 -4.56 11.60
CA ASP A 42 -1.08 -4.36 12.42
C ASP A 42 0.16 -4.13 11.57
N TRP A 43 0.28 -4.90 10.48
CA TRP A 43 1.36 -4.70 9.52
C TRP A 43 1.27 -3.33 8.85
N LEU A 44 0.08 -2.93 8.42
CA LEU A 44 -0.14 -1.63 7.77
C LEU A 44 0.18 -0.47 8.71
N ASN A 45 -0.24 -0.55 9.98
CA ASN A 45 0.09 0.44 10.99
C ASN A 45 1.61 0.56 11.14
N SER A 46 2.32 -0.55 11.38
CA SER A 46 3.77 -0.55 11.56
C SER A 46 4.50 0.01 10.32
N PHE A 47 4.05 -0.37 9.12
CA PHE A 47 4.62 0.13 7.88
C PHE A 47 4.44 1.66 7.74
N LEU A 48 3.25 2.17 8.02
CA LEU A 48 2.97 3.60 7.90
C LEU A 48 3.61 4.44 9.02
N ASP A 49 3.88 3.86 10.18
CA ASP A 49 4.70 4.48 11.22
C ASP A 49 6.12 4.75 10.70
N GLU A 50 6.73 3.77 9.99
CA GLU A 50 8.04 3.96 9.35
C GLU A 50 8.00 5.00 8.22
N ILE A 51 6.92 5.03 7.43
CA ILE A 51 6.70 6.07 6.42
C ILE A 51 6.67 7.46 7.07
N ALA A 52 6.01 7.61 8.21
CA ALA A 52 5.96 8.86 8.94
C ALA A 52 7.36 9.33 9.40
N VAL A 53 8.21 8.40 9.82
CA VAL A 53 9.62 8.69 10.16
C VAL A 53 10.40 9.19 8.93
N LEU A 54 10.25 8.52 7.78
CA LEU A 54 10.89 8.94 6.53
C LEU A 54 10.43 10.34 6.08
N LYS A 55 9.14 10.64 6.24
CA LYS A 55 8.58 11.96 5.93
C LYS A 55 9.15 13.06 6.84
N LYS A 56 9.35 12.79 8.14
CA LYS A 56 10.02 13.71 9.07
C LYS A 56 11.44 14.02 8.64
N ASN A 57 12.11 13.07 7.99
CA ASN A 57 13.44 13.24 7.42
C ASN A 57 13.43 13.86 6.01
N ASN A 58 12.38 14.59 5.64
CA ASN A 58 12.19 15.29 4.37
C ASN A 58 12.24 14.38 3.12
N LYS A 59 11.96 13.08 3.25
CA LYS A 59 11.87 12.18 2.11
C LYS A 59 10.54 12.34 1.39
N LYS A 60 10.56 12.28 0.07
CA LYS A 60 9.36 12.14 -0.77
C LYS A 60 9.07 10.66 -0.92
N ILE A 61 7.85 10.22 -0.63
CA ILE A 61 7.49 8.81 -0.63
C ILE A 61 6.40 8.56 -1.67
N ILE A 62 6.61 7.54 -2.49
CA ILE A 62 5.63 7.00 -3.42
C ILE A 62 5.42 5.54 -3.05
N ILE A 63 4.18 5.17 -2.76
CA ILE A 63 3.82 3.78 -2.45
C ILE A 63 3.07 3.19 -3.66
N VAL A 64 3.62 2.11 -4.21
CA VAL A 64 2.98 1.32 -5.27
C VAL A 64 2.35 0.11 -4.60
N SER A 65 1.04 0.17 -4.38
CA SER A 65 0.31 -0.85 -3.62
C SER A 65 -0.59 -1.69 -4.53
N SER A 66 -0.70 -2.95 -4.22
CA SER A 66 -1.64 -3.89 -4.83
C SER A 66 -2.58 -4.47 -3.75
N GLY A 67 -3.55 -5.31 -4.15
CA GLY A 67 -4.46 -5.97 -3.21
C GLY A 67 -5.90 -5.43 -3.21
N SER A 68 -6.20 -4.42 -4.02
CA SER A 68 -7.55 -3.86 -4.14
C SER A 68 -8.60 -4.92 -4.53
N ILE A 69 -8.28 -5.80 -5.50
CA ILE A 69 -9.20 -6.87 -5.92
C ILE A 69 -9.55 -7.80 -4.74
N ALA A 70 -8.57 -8.22 -3.96
CA ALA A 70 -8.81 -9.08 -2.80
C ALA A 70 -9.71 -8.41 -1.75
N LEU A 71 -9.48 -7.13 -1.48
CA LEU A 71 -10.31 -6.36 -0.56
C LEU A 71 -11.74 -6.17 -1.07
N GLY A 72 -11.90 -5.84 -2.35
CA GLY A 72 -13.21 -5.65 -2.95
C GLY A 72 -13.99 -6.97 -3.06
N LYS A 73 -13.30 -8.07 -3.35
CA LYS A 73 -13.88 -9.42 -3.33
C LYS A 73 -14.54 -9.74 -1.99
N SER A 74 -13.89 -9.39 -0.89
CA SER A 74 -14.46 -9.53 0.46
C SER A 74 -15.72 -8.71 0.64
N VAL A 75 -15.74 -7.47 0.17
CA VAL A 75 -16.93 -6.59 0.26
C VAL A 75 -18.11 -7.14 -0.53
N LEU A 76 -17.84 -7.59 -1.75
CA LEU A 76 -18.84 -8.16 -2.65
C LEU A 76 -19.23 -9.60 -2.28
N LYS A 77 -18.62 -10.17 -1.22
CA LYS A 77 -18.86 -11.56 -0.77
C LYS A 77 -18.67 -12.60 -1.89
N LEU A 78 -17.75 -12.35 -2.81
CA LEU A 78 -17.45 -13.28 -3.88
C LEU A 78 -16.57 -14.41 -3.37
N THR A 79 -17.04 -15.65 -3.49
CA THR A 79 -16.35 -16.85 -2.99
C THR A 79 -15.54 -17.56 -4.07
N SER A 80 -15.81 -17.28 -5.34
CA SER A 80 -15.15 -17.92 -6.48
C SER A 80 -13.63 -17.69 -6.44
N LYS A 81 -12.85 -18.76 -6.67
CA LYS A 81 -11.38 -18.65 -6.77
C LYS A 81 -10.97 -17.85 -8.01
N LYS A 82 -11.68 -18.01 -9.12
CA LYS A 82 -11.45 -17.31 -10.39
C LYS A 82 -12.60 -16.36 -10.64
N LEU A 83 -12.34 -15.06 -10.60
CA LEU A 83 -13.32 -14.02 -10.89
C LEU A 83 -13.50 -13.87 -12.41
N LYS A 84 -14.69 -13.53 -12.83
CA LYS A 84 -14.96 -13.02 -14.18
C LYS A 84 -14.37 -11.61 -14.31
N LEU A 85 -14.26 -11.10 -15.52
CA LEU A 85 -13.66 -9.79 -15.77
C LEU A 85 -14.42 -8.67 -15.05
N ASP A 86 -15.73 -8.65 -15.18
CA ASP A 86 -16.63 -7.69 -14.53
C ASP A 86 -16.57 -7.75 -13.00
N GLU A 87 -16.54 -8.96 -12.43
CA GLU A 87 -16.37 -9.17 -10.99
C GLU A 87 -15.01 -8.67 -10.50
N SER A 88 -13.96 -8.89 -11.30
CA SER A 88 -12.61 -8.43 -10.99
C SER A 88 -12.51 -6.90 -11.03
N GLN A 89 -13.11 -6.27 -12.05
CA GLN A 89 -13.17 -4.82 -12.19
C GLN A 89 -13.96 -4.16 -11.06
N ALA A 90 -15.14 -4.69 -10.73
CA ALA A 90 -15.94 -4.21 -9.61
C ALA A 90 -15.22 -4.36 -8.27
N SER A 91 -14.55 -5.51 -8.06
CA SER A 91 -13.73 -5.74 -6.88
C SER A 91 -12.58 -4.75 -6.79
N ALA A 92 -11.88 -4.50 -7.89
CA ALA A 92 -10.80 -3.53 -7.92
C ALA A 92 -11.27 -2.12 -7.54
N ALA A 93 -12.38 -1.67 -8.11
CA ALA A 93 -12.94 -0.34 -7.85
C ALA A 93 -13.33 -0.16 -6.37
N ILE A 94 -14.06 -1.11 -5.80
CA ILE A 94 -14.49 -1.06 -4.39
C ILE A 94 -13.29 -1.19 -3.44
N GLY A 95 -12.40 -2.13 -3.72
CA GLY A 95 -11.23 -2.39 -2.88
C GLY A 95 -10.23 -1.24 -2.88
N GLN A 96 -10.12 -0.52 -4.00
CA GLN A 96 -9.24 0.63 -4.11
C GLN A 96 -9.65 1.78 -3.18
N ILE A 97 -10.95 2.04 -3.05
CA ILE A 97 -11.46 3.04 -2.10
C ILE A 97 -11.07 2.67 -0.68
N LYS A 98 -11.30 1.41 -0.28
CA LYS A 98 -10.94 0.93 1.06
C LYS A 98 -9.44 1.02 1.34
N LEU A 99 -8.64 0.67 0.36
CA LEU A 99 -7.19 0.73 0.47
C LEU A 99 -6.71 2.16 0.69
N ALA A 100 -7.15 3.08 -0.17
CA ALA A 100 -6.80 4.50 -0.07
C ALA A 100 -7.24 5.11 1.26
N GLN A 101 -8.46 4.83 1.70
CA GLN A 101 -8.96 5.29 3.00
C GLN A 101 -8.13 4.77 4.18
N SER A 102 -7.68 3.51 4.13
CA SER A 102 -6.86 2.94 5.20
C SER A 102 -5.50 3.63 5.32
N TYR A 103 -4.86 3.94 4.19
CA TYR A 103 -3.64 4.74 4.18
C TYR A 103 -3.87 6.14 4.75
N ASP A 104 -4.91 6.82 4.29
CA ASP A 104 -5.23 8.20 4.70
C ASP A 104 -5.53 8.30 6.20
N LEU A 105 -6.35 7.40 6.73
CA LEU A 105 -6.73 7.38 8.15
C LEU A 105 -5.52 7.22 9.09
N ILE A 106 -4.55 6.38 8.73
CA ILE A 106 -3.37 6.17 9.56
C ILE A 106 -2.42 7.36 9.44
N LEU A 107 -2.15 7.84 8.23
CA LEU A 107 -1.20 8.93 7.99
C LEU A 107 -1.70 10.29 8.48
N LYS A 108 -3.00 10.50 8.57
CA LYS A 108 -3.59 11.69 9.21
C LYS A 108 -3.17 11.87 10.67
N LYS A 109 -2.92 10.79 11.40
CA LYS A 109 -2.41 10.86 12.78
C LYS A 109 -1.05 11.57 12.87
N TYR A 110 -0.32 11.58 11.77
CA TYR A 110 1.00 12.21 11.64
C TYR A 110 0.96 13.55 10.88
N ASN A 111 -0.23 14.08 10.59
CA ASN A 111 -0.45 15.26 9.74
C ASN A 111 0.17 15.10 8.34
N ILE A 112 0.13 13.89 7.79
CA ILE A 112 0.60 13.59 6.45
C ILE A 112 -0.60 13.45 5.53
N ASN A 113 -0.66 14.30 4.49
CA ASN A 113 -1.67 14.20 3.45
C ASN A 113 -1.30 13.09 2.47
N THR A 114 -2.31 12.36 2.03
CA THR A 114 -2.20 11.34 1.00
C THR A 114 -2.87 11.81 -0.29
N ALA A 115 -2.31 11.36 -1.41
CA ALA A 115 -2.93 11.54 -2.72
C ALA A 115 -2.84 10.21 -3.47
N GLN A 116 -3.86 9.90 -4.26
CA GLN A 116 -3.91 8.70 -5.07
C GLN A 116 -3.72 9.04 -6.54
N VAL A 117 -2.88 8.25 -7.22
CA VAL A 117 -2.72 8.26 -8.68
C VAL A 117 -3.14 6.90 -9.22
N LEU A 118 -4.08 6.89 -10.13
CA LEU A 118 -4.49 5.70 -10.88
C LEU A 118 -3.78 5.73 -12.24
N LEU A 119 -3.04 4.67 -12.52
CA LEU A 119 -2.33 4.51 -13.79
C LEU A 119 -3.10 3.53 -14.68
N THR A 120 -3.24 3.90 -15.94
CA THR A 120 -3.76 3.03 -17.00
C THR A 120 -2.64 2.39 -17.79
N SER A 121 -2.96 1.39 -18.62
CA SER A 121 -1.99 0.80 -19.54
C SER A 121 -1.42 1.83 -20.53
N ASP A 122 -2.23 2.82 -20.93
CA ASP A 122 -1.82 3.87 -21.87
C ASP A 122 -0.79 4.81 -21.25
N ASP A 123 -0.91 5.11 -19.94
CA ASP A 123 0.08 5.93 -19.22
C ASP A 123 1.48 5.30 -19.21
N SER A 124 1.56 3.97 -19.31
CA SER A 124 2.83 3.25 -19.33
C SER A 124 3.43 3.06 -20.73
N GLN A 125 2.65 3.28 -21.79
CA GLN A 125 3.07 3.10 -23.18
C GLN A 125 3.56 4.41 -23.83
N ASN A 126 3.10 5.55 -23.34
CA ASN A 126 3.51 6.87 -23.86
C ASN A 126 4.76 7.36 -23.10
N ARG A 127 5.91 6.92 -23.55
CA ARG A 127 7.22 7.50 -23.22
C ARG A 127 7.86 8.12 -24.44
#